data_56888bbdbc1e68ec3188c81942e16685
#
_entry.id   56888bbdbc1e68ec3188c81942e16685
#
_cell.length_a   1.000
_cell.length_b   1.000
_cell.length_c   1.000
_cell.angle_alpha   90.00
_cell.angle_beta   90.00
_cell.angle_gamma   90.00
#
_symmetry.space_group_name_H-M   'P 1'
#
loop_
_entity.id
_entity.type
_entity.pdbx_description
1 polymer ?
#
loop_
_entity_poly.entity_id
_entity_poly.type
_entity_poly.pdbx_seq_one_letter_code
_entity_poly.pdbx_strand_id
1 'polypeptide(L)'
;MMQAISEDLGVTWSAMRPTGLSCTVPPITIEPISDGRHLALFHQGRSIFMSVTENGGLTWSKQQKIAAERDAYLCEPVIIRSPNGKQLATVMRENSRWYNSFIMFSNDEGATWSNPEELPGSMSGDRHAAGYDEDGRIVMVFRDSLHM
;
A
#
# COMPACT_ATOMS: atom_id res chain seq x y z
N MET A 1 -9.70 11.99 1.77
CA MET A 1 -8.48 12.22 0.97
C MET A 1 -8.76 13.16 -0.18
N MET A 2 -7.73 13.87 -0.67
CA MET A 2 -7.79 14.73 -1.84
C MET A 2 -6.91 14.15 -2.94
N GLN A 3 -7.24 14.41 -4.20
CA GLN A 3 -6.46 13.99 -5.36
C GLN A 3 -6.38 15.11 -6.41
N ALA A 4 -5.33 15.06 -7.23
CA ALA A 4 -5.18 15.78 -8.48
C ALA A 4 -4.70 14.78 -9.54
N ILE A 5 -5.00 15.02 -10.80
CA ILE A 5 -4.64 14.16 -11.93
C ILE A 5 -3.84 14.99 -12.93
N SER A 6 -2.77 14.39 -13.45
CA SER A 6 -2.00 14.92 -14.59
C SER A 6 -2.23 14.01 -15.80
N GLU A 7 -2.46 14.60 -16.96
CA GLU A 7 -2.61 13.90 -18.24
C GLU A 7 -1.39 14.11 -19.17
N ASP A 8 -0.36 14.81 -18.66
CA ASP A 8 0.82 15.24 -19.42
C ASP A 8 2.14 14.94 -18.68
N LEU A 9 2.22 13.78 -18.04
CA LEU A 9 3.40 13.29 -17.31
C LEU A 9 3.87 14.20 -16.17
N GLY A 10 2.93 14.88 -15.50
CA GLY A 10 3.21 15.71 -14.33
C GLY A 10 3.57 17.16 -14.64
N VAL A 11 3.45 17.60 -15.91
CA VAL A 11 3.72 19.00 -16.28
C VAL A 11 2.61 19.92 -15.78
N THR A 12 1.34 19.51 -15.95
CA THR A 12 0.19 20.22 -15.37
C THR A 12 -0.67 19.29 -14.54
N TRP A 13 -1.47 19.85 -13.65
CA TRP A 13 -2.31 19.11 -12.71
C TRP A 13 -3.72 19.71 -12.66
N SER A 14 -4.71 18.84 -12.54
CA SER A 14 -6.07 19.26 -12.28
C SER A 14 -6.21 19.99 -10.94
N ALA A 15 -7.29 20.71 -10.74
CA ALA A 15 -7.66 21.19 -9.40
C ALA A 15 -7.82 19.99 -8.44
N MET A 16 -7.43 20.20 -7.19
CA MET A 16 -7.61 19.20 -6.14
C MET A 16 -9.09 18.95 -5.86
N ARG A 17 -9.47 17.69 -5.77
CA ARG A 17 -10.85 17.26 -5.48
C ARG A 17 -10.87 16.12 -4.45
N PRO A 18 -11.97 15.97 -3.68
CA PRO A 18 -12.12 14.85 -2.75
C PRO A 18 -12.25 13.53 -3.52
N THR A 19 -11.61 12.47 -3.01
CA THR A 19 -11.75 11.10 -3.52
C THR A 19 -13.02 10.39 -3.06
N GLY A 20 -13.63 10.86 -1.98
CA GLY A 20 -14.69 10.14 -1.26
C GLY A 20 -14.15 9.05 -0.31
N LEU A 21 -12.85 8.76 -0.34
CA LEU A 21 -12.24 7.77 0.53
C LEU A 21 -11.83 8.38 1.88
N SER A 22 -11.93 7.59 2.94
CA SER A 22 -11.52 7.95 4.31
C SER A 22 -10.22 7.26 4.67
N CYS A 23 -9.28 8.00 5.24
CA CYS A 23 -8.04 7.44 5.81
C CYS A 23 -7.68 8.16 7.10
N THR A 24 -6.90 7.51 7.96
CA THR A 24 -6.42 8.15 9.20
C THR A 24 -5.30 9.14 8.90
N VAL A 25 -4.27 8.69 8.20
CA VAL A 25 -3.13 9.51 7.76
C VAL A 25 -2.62 8.93 6.44
N PRO A 26 -2.32 9.74 5.41
CA PRO A 26 -1.50 9.27 4.29
C PRO A 26 -0.09 8.90 4.80
N PRO A 27 0.67 8.01 4.19
CA PRO A 27 0.68 7.73 2.77
C PRO A 27 -0.35 6.72 2.31
N ILE A 28 -0.68 6.86 1.06
CA ILE A 28 -1.42 5.91 0.23
C ILE A 28 -0.47 5.44 -0.86
N THR A 29 -0.56 4.20 -1.25
CA THR A 29 0.15 3.65 -2.40
C THR A 29 -0.85 3.29 -3.49
N ILE A 30 -0.46 3.49 -4.74
CA ILE A 30 -1.29 3.21 -5.91
C ILE A 30 -0.48 2.32 -6.85
N GLU A 31 -1.10 1.25 -7.31
CA GLU A 31 -0.51 0.30 -8.24
C GLU A 31 -1.44 0.10 -9.44
N PRO A 32 -0.93 0.21 -10.69
CA PRO A 32 -1.68 -0.21 -11.86
C PRO A 32 -1.97 -1.72 -11.80
N ILE A 33 -3.19 -2.09 -12.10
CA ILE A 33 -3.63 -3.49 -12.22
C ILE A 33 -4.23 -3.73 -13.60
N SER A 34 -4.66 -4.97 -13.89
CA SER A 34 -5.20 -5.34 -15.20
C SER A 34 -6.38 -4.44 -15.63
N ASP A 35 -6.61 -4.38 -16.94
CA ASP A 35 -7.73 -3.69 -17.58
C ASP A 35 -7.74 -2.16 -17.36
N GLY A 36 -6.56 -1.54 -17.21
CA GLY A 36 -6.44 -0.09 -17.02
C GLY A 36 -6.94 0.42 -15.67
N ARG A 37 -7.19 -0.48 -14.74
CA ARG A 37 -7.58 -0.16 -13.37
C ARG A 37 -6.37 0.19 -12.51
N HIS A 38 -6.61 0.86 -11.39
CA HIS A 38 -5.61 1.11 -10.37
C HIS A 38 -6.14 0.73 -9.00
N LEU A 39 -5.29 0.08 -8.23
CA LEU A 39 -5.53 -0.32 -6.85
C LEU A 39 -4.84 0.68 -5.92
N ALA A 40 -5.56 1.20 -4.95
CA ALA A 40 -5.01 2.03 -3.88
C ALA A 40 -5.09 1.31 -2.55
N LEU A 41 -3.99 1.29 -1.78
CA LEU A 41 -3.96 0.86 -0.39
C LEU A 41 -3.73 2.05 0.54
N PHE A 42 -4.41 2.03 1.66
CA PHE A 42 -4.32 3.06 2.70
C PHE A 42 -4.73 2.47 4.05
N HIS A 43 -4.44 3.17 5.13
CA HIS A 43 -4.90 2.72 6.44
C HIS A 43 -6.00 3.62 7.01
N GLN A 44 -6.91 3.01 7.74
CA GLN A 44 -7.90 3.69 8.57
C GLN A 44 -7.98 3.00 9.94
N GLY A 45 -7.82 3.79 11.00
CA GLY A 45 -7.64 3.22 12.33
C GLY A 45 -6.37 2.36 12.38
N ARG A 46 -6.51 1.10 12.73
CA ARG A 46 -5.41 0.11 12.87
C ARG A 46 -5.40 -0.92 11.74
N SER A 47 -6.10 -0.67 10.65
CA SER A 47 -6.35 -1.66 9.59
C SER A 47 -6.00 -1.10 8.22
N ILE A 48 -5.65 -1.99 7.31
CA ILE A 48 -5.40 -1.65 5.90
C ILE A 48 -6.69 -1.84 5.10
N PHE A 49 -6.94 -0.86 4.27
CA PHE A 49 -8.07 -0.83 3.33
C PHE A 49 -7.56 -0.70 1.90
N MET A 50 -8.38 -1.16 0.98
CA MET A 50 -8.18 -0.98 -0.45
C MET A 50 -9.38 -0.31 -1.11
N SER A 51 -9.14 0.30 -2.26
CA SER A 51 -10.15 0.77 -3.19
C SER A 51 -9.60 0.70 -4.61
N VAL A 52 -10.47 0.50 -5.59
CA VAL A 52 -10.09 0.39 -7.00
C VAL A 52 -10.77 1.51 -7.79
N THR A 53 -10.05 2.03 -8.76
CA THR A 53 -10.61 2.92 -9.79
C THR A 53 -10.54 2.26 -11.16
N GLU A 54 -11.59 2.44 -11.97
CA GLU A 54 -11.71 1.95 -13.35
C GLU A 54 -11.60 3.09 -14.38
N ASN A 55 -11.41 4.31 -13.91
CA ASN A 55 -11.47 5.52 -14.74
C ASN A 55 -10.39 6.54 -14.38
N GLY A 56 -9.18 6.05 -14.09
CA GLY A 56 -8.02 6.91 -13.83
C GLY A 56 -8.12 7.76 -12.56
N GLY A 57 -8.86 7.29 -11.55
CA GLY A 57 -9.01 8.02 -10.30
C GLY A 57 -10.20 9.01 -10.28
N LEU A 58 -11.01 9.06 -11.35
CA LEU A 58 -12.19 9.95 -11.36
C LEU A 58 -13.21 9.55 -10.29
N THR A 59 -13.39 8.25 -10.12
CA THR A 59 -14.18 7.67 -9.03
C THR A 59 -13.46 6.47 -8.43
N TRP A 60 -13.77 6.17 -7.18
CA TRP A 60 -13.19 5.05 -6.43
C TRP A 60 -14.30 4.12 -5.93
N SER A 61 -14.05 2.83 -5.94
CA SER A 61 -14.95 1.84 -5.35
C SER A 61 -15.13 2.07 -3.86
N LYS A 62 -16.16 1.46 -3.27
CA LYS A 62 -16.28 1.42 -1.81
C LYS A 62 -15.03 0.78 -1.22
N GLN A 63 -14.47 1.44 -0.21
CA GLN A 63 -13.29 0.91 0.50
C GLN A 63 -13.58 -0.43 1.18
N GLN A 64 -12.66 -1.37 1.03
CA GLN A 64 -12.72 -2.71 1.59
C GLN A 64 -11.54 -2.91 2.55
N LYS A 65 -11.82 -3.42 3.76
CA LYS A 65 -10.75 -3.81 4.67
C LYS A 65 -10.12 -5.11 4.20
N ILE A 66 -8.80 -5.13 4.05
CA ILE A 66 -8.04 -6.30 3.59
C ILE A 66 -7.11 -6.86 4.67
N ALA A 67 -6.71 -6.06 5.65
CA ALA A 67 -5.86 -6.52 6.74
C ALA A 67 -6.22 -5.85 8.06
N ALA A 68 -6.24 -6.67 9.11
CA ALA A 68 -6.24 -6.26 10.50
C ALA A 68 -5.60 -7.38 11.30
N GLU A 69 -4.63 -7.04 12.12
CA GLU A 69 -4.04 -8.00 13.06
C GLU A 69 -4.44 -7.62 14.49
N ARG A 70 -4.66 -8.65 15.35
CA ARG A 70 -5.38 -8.49 16.62
C ARG A 70 -4.85 -7.34 17.48
N ASP A 71 -3.56 -7.31 17.75
CA ASP A 71 -2.95 -6.33 18.64
C ASP A 71 -1.99 -5.37 17.91
N ALA A 72 -1.76 -5.57 16.62
CA ALA A 72 -0.93 -4.73 15.78
C ALA A 72 -1.67 -3.47 15.29
N TYR A 73 -0.90 -2.42 15.05
CA TYR A 73 -1.37 -1.20 14.40
C TYR A 73 -0.78 -1.12 13.00
N LEU A 74 -1.46 -1.74 12.03
CA LEU A 74 -1.02 -1.74 10.64
C LEU A 74 -1.30 -0.39 9.98
N CYS A 75 -0.27 0.18 9.36
CA CYS A 75 -0.37 1.46 8.67
C CYS A 75 0.69 1.59 7.56
N GLU A 76 0.68 2.70 6.85
CA GLU A 76 1.65 3.08 5.81
C GLU A 76 1.98 1.92 4.84
N PRO A 77 0.97 1.35 4.13
CA PRO A 77 1.23 0.27 3.18
C PRO A 77 2.03 0.77 1.98
N VAL A 78 2.98 -0.05 1.50
CA VAL A 78 3.63 0.12 0.20
C VAL A 78 3.36 -1.11 -0.65
N ILE A 79 2.89 -0.93 -1.89
CA ILE A 79 2.70 -2.01 -2.86
C ILE A 79 3.94 -2.12 -3.74
N ILE A 80 4.32 -3.36 -4.04
CA ILE A 80 5.32 -3.70 -5.05
C ILE A 80 4.80 -4.85 -5.91
N ARG A 81 5.16 -4.85 -7.20
CA ARG A 81 4.81 -5.90 -8.15
C ARG A 81 6.05 -6.74 -8.46
N SER A 82 5.90 -8.06 -8.47
CA SER A 82 6.96 -8.98 -8.84
C SER A 82 7.41 -8.78 -10.30
N PRO A 83 8.67 -9.10 -10.66
CA PRO A 83 9.19 -8.89 -12.02
C PRO A 83 8.42 -9.60 -13.12
N ASN A 84 7.81 -10.76 -12.83
CA ASN A 84 6.96 -11.48 -13.76
C ASN A 84 5.52 -10.93 -13.84
N GLY A 85 5.21 -9.88 -13.11
CA GLY A 85 3.91 -9.21 -13.08
C GLY A 85 2.78 -9.96 -12.37
N LYS A 86 3.02 -11.18 -11.85
CA LYS A 86 1.96 -12.09 -11.39
C LYS A 86 1.60 -11.95 -9.92
N GLN A 87 2.43 -11.27 -9.13
CA GLN A 87 2.22 -11.14 -7.71
C GLN A 87 2.36 -9.69 -7.26
N LEU A 88 1.46 -9.25 -6.42
CA LEU A 88 1.60 -8.04 -5.62
C LEU A 88 2.05 -8.43 -4.22
N ALA A 89 2.96 -7.64 -3.65
CA ALA A 89 3.25 -7.69 -2.23
C ALA A 89 2.95 -6.31 -1.61
N THR A 90 2.50 -6.29 -0.38
CA THR A 90 2.39 -5.06 0.40
C THR A 90 3.13 -5.21 1.71
N VAL A 91 4.05 -4.28 1.97
CA VAL A 91 4.72 -4.15 3.26
C VAL A 91 4.02 -3.07 4.06
N MET A 92 3.77 -3.33 5.32
CA MET A 92 3.01 -2.47 6.22
C MET A 92 3.81 -2.18 7.47
N ARG A 93 3.87 -0.91 7.83
CA ARG A 93 4.42 -0.49 9.12
C ARG A 93 3.54 -1.00 10.26
N GLU A 94 4.16 -1.40 11.37
CA GLU A 94 3.51 -1.63 12.64
C GLU A 94 3.80 -0.45 13.59
N ASN A 95 2.77 0.30 13.94
CA ASN A 95 2.91 1.58 14.64
C ASN A 95 2.94 1.47 16.17
N SER A 96 2.46 0.38 16.75
CA SER A 96 2.50 0.16 18.20
C SER A 96 3.90 -0.19 18.72
N ARG A 97 4.80 -0.64 17.85
CA ARG A 97 6.16 -1.10 18.15
C ARG A 97 6.23 -2.39 18.98
N TRP A 98 5.14 -3.14 19.01
CA TRP A 98 5.12 -4.45 19.69
C TRP A 98 5.57 -5.57 18.76
N TYR A 99 5.49 -5.34 17.44
CA TYR A 99 5.85 -6.27 16.38
C TYR A 99 6.75 -5.59 15.36
N ASN A 100 7.39 -6.39 14.51
CA ASN A 100 8.03 -5.90 13.30
C ASN A 100 6.98 -5.44 12.28
N SER A 101 7.43 -4.92 11.16
CA SER A 101 6.58 -4.66 10.01
C SER A 101 5.97 -5.95 9.46
N PHE A 102 4.86 -5.86 8.76
CA PHE A 102 4.13 -7.00 8.21
C PHE A 102 4.19 -6.99 6.69
N ILE A 103 4.05 -8.17 6.09
CA ILE A 103 3.95 -8.36 4.65
C ILE A 103 2.73 -9.22 4.31
N MET A 104 2.09 -8.94 3.16
CA MET A 104 1.01 -9.74 2.57
C MET A 104 1.24 -9.87 1.07
N PHE A 105 0.64 -10.90 0.47
CA PHE A 105 0.74 -11.16 -0.96
C PHE A 105 -0.63 -11.34 -1.60
N SER A 106 -0.73 -10.93 -2.87
CA SER A 106 -1.87 -11.21 -3.75
C SER A 106 -1.37 -11.76 -5.09
N ASN A 107 -2.02 -12.80 -5.59
CA ASN A 107 -1.72 -13.42 -6.89
C ASN A 107 -2.85 -13.21 -7.92
N ASP A 108 -3.79 -12.32 -7.62
CA ASP A 108 -5.00 -12.08 -8.40
C ASP A 108 -5.34 -10.59 -8.51
N GLU A 109 -4.30 -9.77 -8.67
CA GLU A 109 -4.43 -8.31 -8.87
C GLU A 109 -5.13 -7.59 -7.69
N GLY A 110 -4.95 -8.10 -6.47
CA GLY A 110 -5.51 -7.52 -5.25
C GLY A 110 -6.94 -7.99 -4.93
N ALA A 111 -7.52 -8.91 -5.71
CA ALA A 111 -8.86 -9.43 -5.43
C ALA A 111 -8.90 -10.21 -4.11
N THR A 112 -7.85 -10.98 -3.83
CA THR A 112 -7.64 -11.63 -2.53
C THR A 112 -6.22 -11.38 -2.01
N TRP A 113 -6.04 -11.47 -0.71
CA TRP A 113 -4.76 -11.26 -0.03
C TRP A 113 -4.49 -12.41 0.95
N SER A 114 -3.22 -12.77 1.12
CA SER A 114 -2.79 -13.65 2.20
C SER A 114 -3.06 -13.01 3.57
N ASN A 115 -2.99 -13.80 4.64
CA ASN A 115 -2.93 -13.22 5.97
C ASN A 115 -1.66 -12.37 6.13
N PRO A 116 -1.69 -11.33 6.98
CA PRO A 116 -0.49 -10.60 7.34
C PRO A 116 0.54 -11.52 8.03
N GLU A 117 1.78 -11.45 7.59
CA GLU A 117 2.90 -12.16 8.19
C GLU A 117 3.91 -11.14 8.74
N GLU A 118 4.33 -11.32 9.98
CA GLU A 118 5.34 -10.48 10.60
C GLU A 118 6.69 -10.73 9.94
N LEU A 119 7.40 -9.66 9.58
CA LEU A 119 8.76 -9.76 9.02
C LEU A 119 9.75 -10.21 10.09
N PRO A 120 10.75 -11.03 9.72
CA PRO A 120 11.72 -11.57 10.66
C PRO A 120 12.74 -10.53 11.14
N GLY A 121 13.44 -10.89 12.22
CA GLY A 121 14.57 -10.12 12.73
C GLY A 121 14.17 -8.77 13.34
N SER A 122 14.94 -7.73 13.07
CA SER A 122 14.73 -6.37 13.58
C SER A 122 14.13 -5.43 12.53
N MET A 123 13.21 -5.94 11.70
CA MET A 123 12.62 -5.16 10.61
C MET A 123 11.43 -4.31 11.07
N SER A 124 11.67 -3.50 12.10
CA SER A 124 10.70 -2.54 12.61
C SER A 124 11.07 -1.13 12.19
N GLY A 125 10.25 -0.50 11.37
CA GLY A 125 10.57 0.82 10.85
C GLY A 125 9.40 1.59 10.30
N ASP A 126 9.69 2.81 9.88
CA ASP A 126 8.72 3.75 9.34
C ASP A 126 8.98 4.02 7.86
N ARG A 127 7.90 4.37 7.14
CA ARG A 127 7.99 4.90 5.78
C ARG A 127 8.78 4.00 4.84
N HIS A 128 8.35 2.75 4.74
CA HIS A 128 8.95 1.78 3.83
C HIS A 128 8.90 2.30 2.38
N ALA A 129 10.03 2.17 1.69
CA ALA A 129 10.08 2.18 0.24
C ALA A 129 10.62 0.80 -0.17
N ALA A 130 9.95 0.13 -1.07
CA ALA A 130 10.31 -1.22 -1.47
C ALA A 130 10.19 -1.40 -2.98
N GLY A 131 10.91 -2.37 -3.52
CA GLY A 131 10.84 -2.79 -4.91
C GLY A 131 11.40 -4.19 -5.07
N TYR A 132 11.06 -4.84 -6.18
CA TYR A 132 11.75 -6.05 -6.60
C TYR A 132 12.94 -5.67 -7.49
N ASP A 133 14.03 -6.41 -7.38
CA ASP A 133 15.07 -6.43 -8.40
C ASP A 133 14.78 -7.48 -9.50
N GLU A 134 15.63 -7.53 -10.52
CA GLU A 134 15.48 -8.44 -11.66
C GLU A 134 15.54 -9.92 -11.26
N ASP A 135 16.23 -10.25 -10.18
CA ASP A 135 16.37 -11.61 -9.65
C ASP A 135 15.19 -12.01 -8.73
N GLY A 136 14.24 -11.12 -8.52
CA GLY A 136 13.08 -11.37 -7.65
C GLY A 136 13.34 -11.16 -6.16
N ARG A 137 14.48 -10.54 -5.80
CA ARG A 137 14.73 -10.13 -4.41
C ARG A 137 13.95 -8.87 -4.09
N ILE A 138 13.40 -8.79 -2.88
CA ILE A 138 12.78 -7.55 -2.38
C ILE A 138 13.88 -6.69 -1.75
N VAL A 139 14.06 -5.50 -2.30
CA VAL A 139 14.89 -4.44 -1.70
C VAL A 139 13.98 -3.50 -0.94
N MET A 140 14.29 -3.26 0.33
CA MET A 140 13.49 -2.38 1.18
C MET A 140 14.38 -1.40 1.92
N VAL A 141 13.95 -0.14 1.95
CA VAL A 141 14.56 0.94 2.72
C VAL A 141 13.50 1.53 3.64
N PHE A 142 13.84 1.73 4.90
CA PHE A 142 12.95 2.28 5.91
C PHE A 142 13.73 3.04 6.98
N ARG A 143 13.05 3.93 7.68
CA ARG A 143 13.64 4.56 8.87
C ARG A 143 13.59 3.57 10.02
N ASP A 144 14.77 3.14 10.50
CA ASP A 144 14.88 2.28 11.68
C ASP A 144 14.29 3.01 12.90
N SER A 145 13.45 2.31 13.65
CA SER A 145 12.81 2.86 14.85
C SER A 145 13.38 2.28 16.16
N LEU A 146 14.28 1.32 16.06
CA LEU A 146 14.88 0.65 17.22
C LEU A 146 16.18 1.34 17.71
N HIS A 147 16.82 2.12 16.83
CA HIS A 147 18.13 2.73 17.08
C HIS A 147 18.08 4.28 17.10
N MET A 148 16.92 4.85 17.43
CA MET A 148 16.77 6.30 17.60
C MET A 148 16.79 6.70 19.06
#